data_a354a91ce392f1f9a8ae121e2577206c
#
_entry.id   a354a91ce392f1f9a8ae121e2577206c
#
_cell.length_a   1.000
_cell.length_b   1.000
_cell.length_c   1.000
_cell.angle_alpha   90.00
_cell.angle_beta   90.00
_cell.angle_gamma   90.00
#
_symmetry.space_group_name_H-M   'P 1'
#
loop_
_entity.id
_entity.type
_entity.pdbx_description
1 polymer ?
#
loop_
_entity_poly.entity_id
_entity_poly.type
_entity_poly.pdbx_seq_one_letter_code
_entity_poly.pdbx_strand_id
1 'polypeptide(L)'
;MEGQHMNVVFLGHVDAGKSSLCGTILVDTKRVDPRALSQVEREAEESAGKSWGRAFLLDTDPEERRRGKTIEVGREVFEWAGKRWTILDAPGHRNYVPNAIEGIVNADVCVLVISARKGEFEAGVSEEGQTLEHLTLVKAFGVPRLIVFVNKMDSVDWDKERYTEIVKETKRHLVTRGFAMNKISFVPGSGFSSENISTKFENSWWDGPCLFDIFSSLSIERKKSLETRFSVMSVQKEGGKLAVFGRVERGTINKNSSLFLCPGEKEVQISSLSTDFCKDVPFAGAGENATLCVSGTDEIRQGDFLCSADSIIPKNSKFLCLVHVLEQTPLFCPGTECVMQLFFGKHECCVEKVVGIKQGEKFVKSLLVKKGSVGKVVITTREQVLVEPFERFPKLGRFVIRDKSKTLAIGKVLAVSKQ
;
A
#
# COMPACT_ATOMS: atom_id res chain seq x y z
N MET A 1 11.70 -8.17 -24.37
CA MET A 1 11.56 -8.50 -22.93
C MET A 1 10.53 -7.53 -22.36
N GLU A 2 9.35 -8.00 -21.99
CA GLU A 2 8.35 -7.17 -21.33
C GLU A 2 8.91 -6.73 -19.98
N GLY A 3 8.99 -5.41 -19.76
CA GLY A 3 9.52 -4.83 -18.55
C GLY A 3 8.69 -5.21 -17.33
N GLN A 4 9.33 -5.55 -16.22
CA GLN A 4 8.65 -5.90 -14.97
C GLN A 4 7.74 -4.75 -14.51
N HIS A 5 6.49 -5.04 -14.17
CA HIS A 5 5.55 -4.07 -13.60
C HIS A 5 5.63 -4.08 -12.07
N MET A 6 5.69 -2.90 -11.46
CA MET A 6 5.74 -2.70 -10.01
C MET A 6 4.82 -1.56 -9.56
N ASN A 7 4.13 -1.78 -8.45
CA ASN A 7 3.34 -0.75 -7.79
C ASN A 7 4.17 -0.11 -6.68
N VAL A 8 4.29 1.23 -6.69
CA VAL A 8 4.97 2.01 -5.66
C VAL A 8 3.97 2.88 -4.91
N VAL A 9 3.85 2.69 -3.60
CA VAL A 9 3.01 3.53 -2.74
C VAL A 9 3.84 4.62 -2.07
N PHE A 10 3.32 5.85 -2.11
CA PHE A 10 3.92 6.99 -1.40
C PHE A 10 3.15 7.22 -0.09
N LEU A 11 3.87 7.17 1.01
CA LEU A 11 3.34 7.31 2.36
C LEU A 11 4.12 8.40 3.12
N GLY A 12 3.54 8.95 4.16
CA GLY A 12 4.18 9.95 5.01
C GLY A 12 3.15 10.86 5.66
N HIS A 13 3.61 11.70 6.55
CA HIS A 13 2.75 12.67 7.25
C HIS A 13 2.07 13.64 6.26
N VAL A 14 1.03 14.34 6.72
CA VAL A 14 0.43 15.46 5.99
C VAL A 14 1.54 16.47 5.72
N ASP A 15 1.50 17.12 4.58
CA ASP A 15 2.46 18.15 4.13
C ASP A 15 3.94 17.68 3.97
N ALA A 16 4.22 16.36 4.07
CA ALA A 16 5.56 15.84 3.78
C ALA A 16 5.97 15.98 2.30
N GLY A 17 5.03 16.33 1.40
CA GLY A 17 5.25 16.54 -0.03
C GLY A 17 5.15 15.28 -0.88
N LYS A 18 4.29 14.32 -0.51
CA LYS A 18 4.03 13.07 -1.27
C LYS A 18 3.54 13.36 -2.68
N SER A 19 2.38 14.02 -2.81
CA SER A 19 1.76 14.33 -4.10
C SER A 19 2.66 15.22 -4.97
N SER A 20 3.38 16.17 -4.36
CA SER A 20 4.39 16.99 -5.09
C SER A 20 5.52 16.13 -5.64
N LEU A 21 6.03 15.17 -4.86
CA LEU A 21 7.07 14.23 -5.32
C LEU A 21 6.55 13.33 -6.44
N CYS A 22 5.34 12.81 -6.32
CA CYS A 22 4.69 12.03 -7.37
C CYS A 22 4.51 12.84 -8.66
N GLY A 23 4.02 14.08 -8.55
CA GLY A 23 3.89 14.99 -9.69
C GLY A 23 5.24 15.28 -10.36
N THR A 24 6.31 15.44 -9.57
CA THR A 24 7.67 15.60 -10.10
C THR A 24 8.14 14.37 -10.89
N ILE A 25 7.88 13.17 -10.37
CA ILE A 25 8.18 11.91 -11.07
C ILE A 25 7.47 11.86 -12.44
N LEU A 26 6.20 12.29 -12.52
CA LEU A 26 5.44 12.32 -13.77
C LEU A 26 5.99 13.33 -14.77
N VAL A 27 6.41 14.50 -14.28
CA VAL A 27 7.06 15.52 -15.12
C VAL A 27 8.41 15.02 -15.66
N ASP A 28 9.26 14.49 -14.80
CA ASP A 28 10.60 14.00 -15.15
C ASP A 28 10.53 12.81 -16.12
N THR A 29 9.49 12.00 -16.05
CA THR A 29 9.25 10.87 -16.98
C THR A 29 8.46 11.27 -18.23
N LYS A 30 8.20 12.57 -18.43
CA LYS A 30 7.49 13.13 -19.59
C LYS A 30 6.08 12.54 -19.80
N ARG A 31 5.42 12.17 -18.70
CA ARG A 31 4.02 11.67 -18.75
C ARG A 31 3.00 12.81 -18.74
N VAL A 32 3.42 14.01 -18.37
CA VAL A 32 2.58 15.21 -18.35
C VAL A 32 2.92 16.09 -19.55
N ASP A 33 1.86 16.52 -20.26
CA ASP A 33 2.03 17.51 -21.35
C ASP A 33 2.48 18.86 -20.74
N PRO A 34 3.49 19.53 -21.30
CA PRO A 34 3.98 20.82 -20.81
C PRO A 34 2.89 21.90 -20.71
N ARG A 35 1.87 21.85 -21.59
CA ARG A 35 0.76 22.81 -21.56
C ARG A 35 -0.17 22.52 -20.39
N ALA A 36 -0.48 21.24 -20.14
CA ALA A 36 -1.28 20.82 -18.98
C ALA A 36 -0.55 21.17 -17.67
N LEU A 37 0.75 20.96 -17.60
CA LEU A 37 1.58 21.37 -16.45
C LEU A 37 1.48 22.87 -16.19
N SER A 38 1.67 23.70 -17.23
CA SER A 38 1.62 25.17 -17.11
C SER A 38 0.22 25.67 -16.68
N GLN A 39 -0.84 24.99 -17.10
CA GLN A 39 -2.20 25.32 -16.68
C GLN A 39 -2.40 25.00 -15.19
N VAL A 40 -2.04 23.78 -14.79
CA VAL A 40 -2.19 23.32 -13.39
C VAL A 40 -1.33 24.14 -12.43
N GLU A 41 -0.13 24.55 -12.83
CA GLU A 41 0.74 25.42 -12.05
C GLU A 41 0.14 26.81 -11.83
N ARG A 42 -0.54 27.38 -12.86
CA ARG A 42 -1.29 28.66 -12.72
C ARG A 42 -2.47 28.52 -11.77
N GLU A 43 -3.28 27.49 -11.94
CA GLU A 43 -4.42 27.20 -11.05
C GLU A 43 -3.97 27.05 -9.59
N ALA A 44 -2.84 26.38 -9.36
CA ALA A 44 -2.28 26.23 -8.03
C ALA A 44 -1.72 27.57 -7.46
N GLU A 45 -1.06 28.38 -8.30
CA GLU A 45 -0.52 29.68 -7.88
C GLU A 45 -1.64 30.62 -7.42
N GLU A 46 -2.79 30.59 -8.11
CA GLU A 46 -3.97 31.40 -7.78
C GLU A 46 -4.71 30.92 -6.52
N SER A 47 -4.72 29.61 -6.24
CA SER A 47 -5.56 29.03 -5.18
C SER A 47 -4.81 28.59 -3.92
N ALA A 48 -3.58 28.06 -4.06
CA ALA A 48 -2.86 27.41 -2.96
C ALA A 48 -1.37 27.80 -2.85
N GLY A 49 -0.79 28.43 -3.89
CA GLY A 49 0.61 28.83 -3.98
C GLY A 49 1.47 27.92 -4.84
N LYS A 50 2.61 28.43 -5.31
CA LYS A 50 3.52 27.78 -6.28
C LYS A 50 3.94 26.36 -5.92
N SER A 51 4.09 26.05 -4.64
CA SER A 51 4.52 24.72 -4.18
C SER A 51 3.50 23.60 -4.41
N TRP A 52 2.24 23.93 -4.73
CA TRP A 52 1.16 22.96 -4.94
C TRP A 52 0.96 22.57 -6.41
N GLY A 53 1.60 23.28 -7.36
CA GLY A 53 1.39 23.04 -8.78
C GLY A 53 1.55 21.58 -9.19
N ARG A 54 2.61 20.92 -8.71
CA ARG A 54 2.85 19.51 -9.03
C ARG A 54 1.93 18.54 -8.30
N ALA A 55 1.47 18.89 -7.10
CA ALA A 55 0.51 18.08 -6.36
C ALA A 55 -0.84 18.00 -7.08
N PHE A 56 -1.28 19.10 -7.69
CA PHE A 56 -2.54 19.18 -8.43
C PHE A 56 -2.60 18.27 -9.68
N LEU A 57 -1.47 17.72 -10.12
CA LEU A 57 -1.46 16.71 -11.20
C LEU A 57 -2.12 15.40 -10.77
N LEU A 58 -2.06 15.06 -9.48
CA LEU A 58 -2.65 13.84 -8.93
C LEU A 58 -4.00 14.10 -8.27
N ASP A 59 -4.18 15.27 -7.65
CA ASP A 59 -5.44 15.67 -7.03
C ASP A 59 -6.44 16.08 -8.12
N THR A 60 -7.17 15.11 -8.66
CA THR A 60 -8.15 15.32 -9.75
C THR A 60 -9.51 15.80 -9.22
N ASP A 61 -9.83 15.53 -7.95
CA ASP A 61 -11.08 15.96 -7.31
C ASP A 61 -10.99 17.45 -6.91
N PRO A 62 -11.97 18.29 -7.31
CA PRO A 62 -12.03 19.70 -6.88
C PRO A 62 -12.05 19.89 -5.36
N GLU A 63 -12.57 18.93 -4.59
CA GLU A 63 -12.59 19.00 -3.14
C GLU A 63 -11.20 18.76 -2.54
N GLU A 64 -10.42 17.84 -3.10
CA GLU A 64 -9.03 17.60 -2.73
C GLU A 64 -8.17 18.86 -2.97
N ARG A 65 -8.28 19.44 -4.17
CA ARG A 65 -7.59 20.69 -4.53
C ARG A 65 -7.93 21.85 -3.58
N ARG A 66 -9.23 22.02 -3.27
CA ARG A 66 -9.68 23.08 -2.36
C ARG A 66 -9.18 22.89 -0.93
N ARG A 67 -9.09 21.64 -0.47
CA ARG A 67 -8.64 21.30 0.89
C ARG A 67 -7.12 21.15 1.00
N GLY A 68 -6.42 21.00 -0.12
CA GLY A 68 -4.99 20.67 -0.15
C GLY A 68 -4.69 19.34 0.54
N LYS A 69 -5.57 18.34 0.41
CA LYS A 69 -5.41 17.03 1.06
C LYS A 69 -5.95 15.93 0.17
N THR A 70 -5.12 14.94 -0.12
CA THR A 70 -5.50 13.71 -0.80
C THR A 70 -6.46 12.90 0.09
N ILE A 71 -7.58 12.48 -0.47
CA ILE A 71 -8.65 11.71 0.21
C ILE A 71 -8.62 10.26 -0.29
N GLU A 72 -8.58 10.06 -1.59
CA GLU A 72 -8.49 8.77 -2.23
C GLU A 72 -7.04 8.44 -2.63
N VAL A 73 -6.79 7.22 -3.06
CA VAL A 73 -5.46 6.83 -3.56
C VAL A 73 -5.34 7.30 -5.00
N GLY A 74 -4.56 8.36 -5.21
CA GLY A 74 -4.20 8.83 -6.54
C GLY A 74 -3.41 7.75 -7.29
N ARG A 75 -3.69 7.59 -8.59
CA ARG A 75 -3.07 6.54 -9.39
C ARG A 75 -2.60 7.07 -10.73
N GLU A 76 -1.31 6.90 -10.99
CA GLU A 76 -0.66 7.29 -12.22
C GLU A 76 0.40 6.27 -12.64
N VAL A 77 0.79 6.29 -13.90
CA VAL A 77 1.73 5.33 -14.46
C VAL A 77 2.90 6.01 -15.13
N PHE A 78 4.08 5.40 -15.02
CA PHE A 78 5.28 5.84 -15.72
C PHE A 78 6.18 4.66 -16.10
N GLU A 79 7.11 4.91 -17.02
CA GLU A 79 8.12 3.93 -17.41
C GLU A 79 9.51 4.49 -17.11
N TRP A 80 10.36 3.63 -16.53
CA TRP A 80 11.73 3.98 -16.23
C TRP A 80 12.66 2.77 -16.31
N ALA A 81 13.81 2.94 -16.95
CA ALA A 81 14.85 1.90 -17.09
C ALA A 81 14.29 0.55 -17.60
N GLY A 82 13.36 0.58 -18.56
CA GLY A 82 12.73 -0.60 -19.13
C GLY A 82 11.73 -1.31 -18.18
N LYS A 83 11.34 -0.68 -17.07
CA LYS A 83 10.35 -1.17 -16.12
C LYS A 83 9.12 -0.28 -16.16
N ARG A 84 7.97 -0.89 -15.84
CA ARG A 84 6.66 -0.23 -15.74
C ARG A 84 6.30 -0.01 -14.29
N TRP A 85 5.85 1.19 -13.96
CA TRP A 85 5.55 1.60 -12.59
C TRP A 85 4.15 2.17 -12.50
N THR A 86 3.41 1.76 -11.47
CA THR A 86 2.18 2.45 -11.05
C THR A 86 2.43 3.15 -9.74
N ILE A 87 2.28 4.47 -9.72
CA ILE A 87 2.26 5.31 -8.52
C ILE A 87 0.92 5.08 -7.82
N LEU A 88 0.98 4.93 -6.51
CA LEU A 88 -0.16 4.95 -5.59
C LEU A 88 0.10 6.07 -4.58
N ASP A 89 -0.45 7.26 -4.82
CA ASP A 89 -0.35 8.38 -3.89
C ASP A 89 -1.40 8.24 -2.80
N ALA A 90 -0.97 7.85 -1.61
CA ALA A 90 -1.86 7.56 -0.51
C ALA A 90 -2.08 8.78 0.40
N PRO A 91 -3.31 8.98 0.91
CA PRO A 91 -3.61 10.07 1.82
C PRO A 91 -2.78 10.01 3.09
N GLY A 92 -2.26 11.18 3.52
CA GLY A 92 -1.44 11.29 4.73
C GLY A 92 -2.25 11.51 6.02
N HIS A 93 -3.52 11.87 5.92
CA HIS A 93 -4.33 12.25 7.08
C HIS A 93 -4.92 11.02 7.78
N ARG A 94 -4.91 11.00 9.14
CA ARG A 94 -5.36 9.86 9.96
C ARG A 94 -6.80 9.39 9.68
N ASN A 95 -7.68 10.28 9.25
CA ASN A 95 -9.07 9.92 8.93
C ASN A 95 -9.16 9.06 7.66
N TYR A 96 -8.16 9.13 6.79
CA TYR A 96 -8.09 8.42 5.52
C TYR A 96 -7.12 7.23 5.54
N VAL A 97 -6.67 6.81 6.72
CA VAL A 97 -5.82 5.60 6.86
C VAL A 97 -6.42 4.36 6.19
N PRO A 98 -7.75 4.11 6.24
CA PRO A 98 -8.34 3.00 5.49
C PRO A 98 -8.04 3.06 3.99
N ASN A 99 -8.07 4.25 3.37
CA ASN A 99 -7.75 4.43 1.96
C ASN A 99 -6.24 4.23 1.73
N ALA A 100 -5.38 4.71 2.65
CA ALA A 100 -3.95 4.44 2.59
C ALA A 100 -3.63 2.94 2.63
N ILE A 101 -4.40 2.14 3.38
CA ILE A 101 -4.25 0.68 3.43
C ILE A 101 -4.51 0.05 2.05
N GLU A 102 -5.46 0.55 1.27
CA GLU A 102 -5.73 0.09 -0.10
C GLU A 102 -4.50 0.23 -0.99
N GLY A 103 -3.80 1.37 -0.89
CA GLY A 103 -2.52 1.56 -1.58
C GLY A 103 -1.43 0.61 -1.09
N ILE A 104 -1.29 0.44 0.24
CA ILE A 104 -0.26 -0.41 0.86
C ILE A 104 -0.41 -1.88 0.47
N VAL A 105 -1.63 -2.41 0.47
CA VAL A 105 -1.92 -3.82 0.15
C VAL A 105 -1.52 -4.16 -1.29
N ASN A 106 -1.61 -3.20 -2.19
CA ASN A 106 -1.27 -3.38 -3.60
C ASN A 106 0.18 -3.04 -3.94
N ALA A 107 0.95 -2.50 -2.99
CA ALA A 107 2.29 -2.03 -3.23
C ALA A 107 3.34 -3.14 -3.23
N ASP A 108 4.28 -3.03 -4.15
CA ASP A 108 5.52 -3.81 -4.20
C ASP A 108 6.66 -3.04 -3.51
N VAL A 109 6.61 -1.71 -3.58
CA VAL A 109 7.60 -0.80 -3.01
C VAL A 109 6.86 0.29 -2.24
N CYS A 110 7.38 0.66 -1.08
CA CYS A 110 6.91 1.82 -0.33
C CYS A 110 8.00 2.91 -0.36
N VAL A 111 7.62 4.11 -0.75
CA VAL A 111 8.40 5.33 -0.55
C VAL A 111 7.80 6.08 0.63
N LEU A 112 8.50 6.05 1.77
CA LEU A 112 8.15 6.84 2.94
C LEU A 112 8.76 8.22 2.81
N VAL A 113 7.90 9.21 2.60
CA VAL A 113 8.31 10.61 2.43
C VAL A 113 8.33 11.29 3.80
N ILE A 114 9.48 11.81 4.19
CA ILE A 114 9.73 12.49 5.46
C ILE A 114 10.24 13.90 5.16
N SER A 115 9.67 14.91 5.79
CA SER A 115 10.15 16.28 5.62
C SER A 115 11.44 16.55 6.40
N ALA A 116 12.39 17.25 5.79
CA ALA A 116 13.60 17.73 6.45
C ALA A 116 13.36 18.96 7.34
N ARG A 117 12.25 19.69 7.11
CA ARG A 117 11.95 20.92 7.87
C ARG A 117 11.82 20.64 9.36
N LYS A 118 12.39 21.53 10.16
CA LYS A 118 12.23 21.51 11.62
C LYS A 118 10.76 21.73 11.97
N GLY A 119 10.26 20.96 12.94
CA GLY A 119 8.85 20.94 13.33
C GLY A 119 7.99 19.99 12.51
N GLU A 120 8.15 19.88 11.19
CA GLU A 120 7.38 18.96 10.35
C GLU A 120 7.83 17.51 10.55
N PHE A 121 9.13 17.25 10.65
CA PHE A 121 9.65 15.91 10.97
C PHE A 121 9.18 15.43 12.33
N GLU A 122 9.36 16.27 13.35
CA GLU A 122 9.01 15.96 14.73
C GLU A 122 7.51 15.68 14.89
N ALA A 123 6.65 16.49 14.23
CA ALA A 123 5.22 16.24 14.18
C ALA A 123 4.88 14.89 13.52
N GLY A 124 5.59 14.55 12.43
CA GLY A 124 5.37 13.28 11.72
C GLY A 124 5.72 12.04 12.52
N VAL A 125 6.74 12.09 13.38
CA VAL A 125 7.20 10.97 14.21
C VAL A 125 6.70 11.02 15.66
N SER A 126 5.87 12.00 16.02
CA SER A 126 5.22 12.09 17.32
C SER A 126 4.21 10.95 17.52
N GLU A 127 3.69 10.77 18.73
CA GLU A 127 2.65 9.79 19.04
C GLU A 127 1.34 10.00 18.24
N GLU A 128 1.06 11.23 17.86
CA GLU A 128 -0.09 11.58 17.00
C GLU A 128 0.28 11.63 15.51
N GLY A 129 1.56 11.49 15.19
CA GLY A 129 2.09 11.54 13.84
C GLY A 129 1.75 10.31 13.01
N GLN A 130 1.46 10.50 11.72
CA GLN A 130 1.06 9.42 10.83
C GLN A 130 2.23 8.60 10.31
N THR A 131 3.46 9.09 10.37
CA THR A 131 4.64 8.37 9.86
C THR A 131 4.82 7.02 10.55
N LEU A 132 4.66 6.98 11.87
CA LEU A 132 4.80 5.75 12.65
C LEU A 132 3.65 4.77 12.42
N GLU A 133 2.42 5.27 12.24
CA GLU A 133 1.25 4.47 11.85
C GLU A 133 1.46 3.84 10.47
N HIS A 134 1.90 4.61 9.48
CA HIS A 134 2.21 4.12 8.13
C HIS A 134 3.30 3.03 8.15
N LEU A 135 4.38 3.21 8.93
CA LEU A 135 5.39 2.18 9.10
C LEU A 135 4.82 0.88 9.68
N THR A 136 3.94 1.01 10.67
CA THR A 136 3.26 -0.14 11.27
C THR A 136 2.42 -0.89 10.23
N LEU A 137 1.67 -0.17 9.40
CA LEU A 137 0.85 -0.76 8.33
C LEU A 137 1.70 -1.40 7.23
N VAL A 138 2.76 -0.73 6.77
CA VAL A 138 3.73 -1.28 5.79
C VAL A 138 4.32 -2.60 6.30
N LYS A 139 4.66 -2.67 7.58
CA LYS A 139 5.14 -3.89 8.22
C LYS A 139 4.06 -4.96 8.31
N ALA A 140 2.85 -4.59 8.71
CA ALA A 140 1.71 -5.50 8.87
C ALA A 140 1.35 -6.18 7.55
N PHE A 141 1.19 -5.41 6.48
CA PHE A 141 0.87 -5.94 5.14
C PHE A 141 2.09 -6.48 4.40
N GLY A 142 3.30 -6.16 4.87
CA GLY A 142 4.55 -6.80 4.44
C GLY A 142 5.01 -6.37 3.06
N VAL A 143 4.98 -5.08 2.79
CA VAL A 143 5.58 -4.52 1.57
C VAL A 143 7.07 -4.90 1.51
N PRO A 144 7.54 -5.48 0.39
CA PRO A 144 8.87 -6.11 0.34
C PRO A 144 10.04 -5.14 0.44
N ARG A 145 9.87 -3.91 -0.06
CA ARG A 145 10.92 -2.90 -0.17
C ARG A 145 10.45 -1.57 0.40
N LEU A 146 11.31 -0.90 1.14
CA LEU A 146 11.07 0.41 1.73
C LEU A 146 12.17 1.38 1.31
N ILE A 147 11.79 2.52 0.76
CA ILE A 147 12.68 3.65 0.51
C ILE A 147 12.24 4.78 1.45
N VAL A 148 13.15 5.31 2.22
CA VAL A 148 12.93 6.51 3.02
C VAL A 148 13.48 7.69 2.25
N PHE A 149 12.57 8.53 1.75
CA PHE A 149 12.91 9.74 1.01
C PHE A 149 12.81 10.94 1.95
N VAL A 150 13.97 11.53 2.28
CA VAL A 150 14.04 12.74 3.11
C VAL A 150 13.85 13.93 2.19
N ASN A 151 12.61 14.40 2.13
CA ASN A 151 12.14 15.45 1.23
C ASN A 151 12.37 16.86 1.80
N LYS A 152 12.28 17.86 0.94
CA LYS A 152 12.44 19.29 1.28
C LYS A 152 13.85 19.63 1.77
N MET A 153 14.88 18.94 1.25
CA MET A 153 16.27 19.24 1.58
C MET A 153 16.69 20.66 1.13
N ASP A 154 16.07 21.17 0.07
CA ASP A 154 16.20 22.55 -0.39
C ASP A 154 15.87 23.57 0.71
N SER A 155 14.88 23.28 1.52
CA SER A 155 14.40 24.20 2.57
C SER A 155 15.27 24.22 3.84
N VAL A 156 16.27 23.37 3.90
CA VAL A 156 17.28 23.30 4.97
C VAL A 156 18.72 23.39 4.39
N ASP A 157 18.86 24.02 3.22
CA ASP A 157 20.13 24.27 2.54
C ASP A 157 21.02 23.01 2.41
N TRP A 158 20.37 21.84 2.19
CA TRP A 158 21.04 20.54 2.11
C TRP A 158 21.95 20.23 3.29
N ASP A 159 21.55 20.62 4.51
CA ASP A 159 22.30 20.40 5.74
C ASP A 159 22.49 18.88 6.01
N LYS A 160 23.76 18.47 6.05
CA LYS A 160 24.18 17.09 6.32
C LYS A 160 23.84 16.64 7.74
N GLU A 161 23.95 17.54 8.72
CA GLU A 161 23.69 17.23 10.13
C GLU A 161 22.21 16.92 10.32
N ARG A 162 21.36 17.75 9.72
CA ARG A 162 19.91 17.56 9.73
C ARG A 162 19.49 16.24 9.07
N TYR A 163 20.05 15.93 7.91
CA TYR A 163 19.82 14.63 7.26
C TYR A 163 20.23 13.46 8.14
N THR A 164 21.41 13.54 8.74
CA THR A 164 21.94 12.47 9.60
C THR A 164 21.08 12.24 10.84
N GLU A 165 20.59 13.32 11.47
CA GLU A 165 19.65 13.30 12.59
C GLU A 165 18.38 12.55 12.23
N ILE A 166 17.72 12.95 11.12
CA ILE A 166 16.47 12.32 10.63
C ILE A 166 16.67 10.84 10.34
N VAL A 167 17.76 10.48 9.64
CA VAL A 167 18.09 9.10 9.32
C VAL A 167 18.30 8.27 10.58
N LYS A 168 19.04 8.79 11.57
CA LYS A 168 19.29 8.12 12.85
C LYS A 168 17.99 7.83 13.61
N GLU A 169 17.13 8.82 13.73
CA GLU A 169 15.87 8.68 14.44
C GLU A 169 14.90 7.74 13.69
N THR A 170 14.79 7.87 12.37
CA THR A 170 13.99 6.97 11.55
C THR A 170 14.48 5.52 11.63
N LYS A 171 15.81 5.29 11.61
CA LYS A 171 16.39 3.95 11.81
C LYS A 171 16.00 3.35 13.15
N ARG A 172 16.00 4.15 14.22
CA ARG A 172 15.56 3.71 15.56
C ARG A 172 14.13 3.18 15.52
N HIS A 173 13.20 3.93 14.91
CA HIS A 173 11.81 3.52 14.77
C HIS A 173 11.63 2.27 13.89
N LEU A 174 12.40 2.14 12.82
CA LEU A 174 12.37 0.96 11.94
C LEU A 174 12.85 -0.31 12.65
N VAL A 175 13.96 -0.23 13.38
CA VAL A 175 14.50 -1.35 14.14
C VAL A 175 13.52 -1.81 15.23
N THR A 176 12.96 -0.87 16.00
CA THR A 176 11.95 -1.17 17.04
C THR A 176 10.73 -1.90 16.47
N ARG A 177 10.34 -1.60 15.21
CA ARG A 177 9.24 -2.28 14.50
C ARG A 177 9.67 -3.54 13.76
N GLY A 178 10.92 -3.97 13.92
CA GLY A 178 11.45 -5.22 13.35
C GLY A 178 11.62 -5.20 11.83
N PHE A 179 11.90 -4.05 11.23
CA PHE A 179 12.27 -3.98 9.82
C PHE A 179 13.69 -4.51 9.59
N ALA A 180 13.89 -5.21 8.47
CA ALA A 180 15.21 -5.67 8.04
C ALA A 180 15.92 -4.52 7.32
N MET A 181 16.97 -3.97 7.94
CA MET A 181 17.66 -2.77 7.46
C MET A 181 18.29 -2.93 6.07
N ASN A 182 18.67 -4.15 5.69
CA ASN A 182 19.21 -4.46 4.35
C ASN A 182 18.18 -4.34 3.21
N LYS A 183 16.90 -4.12 3.52
CA LYS A 183 15.81 -3.92 2.56
C LYS A 183 15.35 -2.46 2.51
N ILE A 184 16.08 -1.55 3.13
CA ILE A 184 15.73 -0.15 3.28
C ILE A 184 16.82 0.72 2.67
N SER A 185 16.40 1.64 1.82
CA SER A 185 17.27 2.67 1.25
C SER A 185 16.88 4.04 1.81
N PHE A 186 17.87 4.90 2.05
CA PHE A 186 17.66 6.29 2.48
C PHE A 186 18.18 7.22 1.40
N VAL A 187 17.39 8.21 1.02
CA VAL A 187 17.73 9.15 -0.06
C VAL A 187 17.32 10.57 0.38
N PRO A 188 18.23 11.55 0.37
CA PRO A 188 17.85 12.96 0.48
C PRO A 188 17.37 13.47 -0.87
N GLY A 189 16.45 14.44 -0.88
CA GLY A 189 16.00 15.06 -2.13
C GLY A 189 15.01 16.19 -1.91
N SER A 190 14.59 16.79 -3.01
CA SER A 190 13.53 17.78 -3.04
C SER A 190 12.54 17.51 -4.14
N GLY A 191 11.29 17.24 -3.75
CA GLY A 191 10.16 17.11 -4.68
C GLY A 191 9.77 18.42 -5.33
N PHE A 192 10.17 19.56 -4.76
CA PHE A 192 9.89 20.88 -5.29
C PHE A 192 10.91 21.30 -6.37
N SER A 193 12.20 21.20 -6.06
CA SER A 193 13.29 21.58 -6.99
C SER A 193 13.70 20.48 -7.96
N SER A 194 13.10 19.27 -7.88
CA SER A 194 13.46 18.07 -8.64
C SER A 194 14.87 17.51 -8.38
N GLU A 195 15.49 17.94 -7.27
CA GLU A 195 16.86 17.55 -6.95
C GLU A 195 16.92 16.14 -6.37
N ASN A 196 17.87 15.33 -6.85
CA ASN A 196 18.16 13.96 -6.46
C ASN A 196 16.98 12.98 -6.65
N ILE A 197 16.12 13.25 -7.66
CA ILE A 197 14.99 12.39 -8.05
C ILE A 197 15.36 11.59 -9.28
N SER A 198 15.29 12.19 -10.47
CA SER A 198 15.61 11.55 -11.75
C SER A 198 17.10 11.61 -12.09
N THR A 199 17.76 12.65 -11.64
CA THR A 199 19.18 12.87 -11.79
C THR A 199 19.85 13.04 -10.46
N LYS A 200 21.07 12.54 -10.35
CA LYS A 200 21.87 12.68 -9.12
C LYS A 200 22.17 14.16 -8.87
N PHE A 201 21.92 14.59 -7.64
CA PHE A 201 22.25 15.94 -7.21
C PHE A 201 23.72 15.99 -6.79
N GLU A 202 24.49 16.85 -7.41
CA GLU A 202 25.90 17.08 -7.07
C GLU A 202 25.99 17.90 -5.79
N ASN A 203 26.37 17.24 -4.70
CA ASN A 203 26.59 17.89 -3.41
C ASN A 203 27.86 17.36 -2.79
N SER A 204 28.52 18.18 -1.98
CA SER A 204 29.81 17.87 -1.33
C SER A 204 29.76 16.70 -0.36
N TRP A 205 28.59 16.33 0.18
CA TRP A 205 28.46 15.28 1.18
C TRP A 205 27.58 14.09 0.77
N TRP A 206 26.76 14.21 -0.30
CA TRP A 206 25.94 13.12 -0.80
C TRP A 206 26.56 12.48 -2.03
N ASP A 207 27.02 11.26 -1.85
CA ASP A 207 27.63 10.44 -2.91
C ASP A 207 26.78 9.19 -3.25
N GLY A 208 25.60 9.08 -2.63
CA GLY A 208 24.66 7.99 -2.82
C GLY A 208 23.84 8.09 -4.11
N PRO A 209 22.94 7.12 -4.34
CA PRO A 209 22.05 7.12 -5.50
C PRO A 209 20.98 8.18 -5.41
N CYS A 210 20.44 8.61 -6.56
CA CYS A 210 19.15 9.31 -6.63
C CYS A 210 17.98 8.32 -6.50
N LEU A 211 16.74 8.81 -6.43
CA LEU A 211 15.54 7.96 -6.28
C LEU A 211 15.40 7.01 -7.48
N PHE A 212 15.64 7.48 -8.68
CA PHE A 212 15.51 6.70 -9.93
C PHE A 212 16.62 5.66 -10.10
N ASP A 213 17.81 5.88 -9.57
CA ASP A 213 18.85 4.84 -9.51
C ASP A 213 18.37 3.65 -8.66
N ILE A 214 17.70 3.94 -7.53
CA ILE A 214 17.13 2.89 -6.70
C ILE A 214 16.02 2.17 -7.46
N PHE A 215 15.08 2.88 -8.09
CA PHE A 215 14.02 2.25 -8.91
C PHE A 215 14.62 1.36 -10.01
N SER A 216 15.69 1.80 -10.65
CA SER A 216 16.41 1.03 -11.69
C SER A 216 16.97 -0.28 -11.15
N SER A 217 17.48 -0.28 -9.91
CA SER A 217 18.09 -1.44 -9.27
C SER A 217 17.08 -2.44 -8.70
N LEU A 218 15.83 -2.03 -8.44
CA LEU A 218 14.82 -2.90 -7.84
C LEU A 218 14.34 -3.98 -8.80
N SER A 219 14.21 -5.18 -8.27
CA SER A 219 13.53 -6.29 -8.93
C SER A 219 12.71 -7.07 -7.92
N ILE A 220 11.59 -7.63 -8.34
CA ILE A 220 10.70 -8.43 -7.51
C ILE A 220 10.52 -9.78 -8.16
N GLU A 221 11.02 -10.81 -7.49
CA GLU A 221 10.78 -12.18 -7.92
C GLU A 221 9.33 -12.55 -7.68
N ARG A 222 8.62 -12.89 -8.74
CA ARG A 222 7.25 -13.41 -8.68
C ARG A 222 7.29 -14.91 -8.91
N LYS A 223 6.74 -15.65 -7.96
CA LYS A 223 6.64 -17.10 -8.09
C LYS A 223 5.74 -17.45 -9.27
N LYS A 224 6.25 -18.23 -10.20
CA LYS A 224 5.43 -18.83 -11.25
C LYS A 224 4.39 -19.73 -10.59
N SER A 225 3.15 -19.62 -10.99
CA SER A 225 2.02 -20.41 -10.48
C SER A 225 1.10 -20.75 -11.64
N LEU A 226 0.56 -21.95 -11.62
CA LEU A 226 -0.53 -22.34 -12.52
C LEU A 226 -1.87 -21.81 -12.00
N GLU A 227 -1.99 -21.65 -10.67
CA GLU A 227 -3.17 -21.04 -10.05
C GLU A 227 -3.26 -19.56 -10.44
N THR A 228 -4.39 -19.16 -11.00
CA THR A 228 -4.66 -17.76 -11.33
C THR A 228 -5.52 -17.12 -10.24
N ARG A 229 -5.10 -15.95 -9.77
CA ARG A 229 -5.82 -15.13 -8.80
C ARG A 229 -5.73 -13.67 -9.19
N PHE A 230 -6.87 -13.06 -9.34
CA PHE A 230 -7.02 -11.65 -9.64
C PHE A 230 -7.80 -10.98 -8.52
N SER A 231 -7.24 -9.95 -7.94
CA SER A 231 -7.88 -9.15 -6.89
C SER A 231 -8.64 -7.99 -7.50
N VAL A 232 -9.91 -7.83 -7.15
CA VAL A 232 -10.78 -6.75 -7.65
C VAL A 232 -10.56 -5.49 -6.83
N MET A 233 -10.13 -4.41 -7.47
CA MET A 233 -9.92 -3.10 -6.86
C MET A 233 -11.08 -2.15 -7.08
N SER A 234 -11.66 -2.15 -8.27
CA SER A 234 -12.86 -1.35 -8.58
C SER A 234 -13.68 -2.00 -9.69
N VAL A 235 -14.95 -1.65 -9.75
CA VAL A 235 -15.90 -2.16 -10.74
C VAL A 235 -16.70 -0.98 -11.30
N GLN A 236 -16.77 -0.90 -12.61
CA GLN A 236 -17.53 0.13 -13.33
C GLN A 236 -18.45 -0.53 -14.34
N LYS A 237 -19.61 0.08 -14.59
CA LYS A 237 -20.55 -0.35 -15.63
C LYS A 237 -20.35 0.51 -16.87
N GLU A 238 -19.92 -0.09 -17.96
CA GLU A 238 -19.75 0.56 -19.25
C GLU A 238 -20.54 -0.18 -20.34
N GLY A 239 -21.50 0.51 -20.96
CA GLY A 239 -22.25 -0.03 -22.10
C GLY A 239 -22.93 -1.39 -21.85
N GLY A 240 -23.40 -1.65 -20.62
CA GLY A 240 -24.06 -2.90 -20.25
C GLY A 240 -23.10 -4.06 -19.93
N LYS A 241 -21.79 -3.81 -19.95
CA LYS A 241 -20.74 -4.75 -19.48
C LYS A 241 -20.12 -4.25 -18.19
N LEU A 242 -19.56 -5.19 -17.41
CA LEU A 242 -18.77 -4.83 -16.24
C LEU A 242 -17.29 -4.70 -16.64
N ALA A 243 -16.71 -3.52 -16.39
CA ALA A 243 -15.28 -3.29 -16.41
C ALA A 243 -14.75 -3.47 -14.98
N VAL A 244 -13.98 -4.54 -14.77
CA VAL A 244 -13.40 -4.91 -13.48
C VAL A 244 -11.92 -4.57 -13.50
N PHE A 245 -11.54 -3.55 -12.75
CA PHE A 245 -10.14 -3.17 -12.55
C PHE A 245 -9.55 -3.87 -11.33
N GLY A 246 -8.34 -4.36 -11.47
CA GLY A 246 -7.67 -5.07 -10.38
C GLY A 246 -6.23 -5.47 -10.70
N ARG A 247 -5.71 -6.43 -9.94
CA ARG A 247 -4.34 -6.91 -10.07
C ARG A 247 -4.27 -8.42 -10.21
N VAL A 248 -3.42 -8.87 -11.10
CA VAL A 248 -3.05 -10.30 -11.19
C VAL A 248 -2.09 -10.62 -10.05
N GLU A 249 -2.57 -11.35 -9.05
CA GLU A 249 -1.78 -11.69 -7.86
C GLU A 249 -0.92 -12.94 -8.06
N ARG A 250 -1.44 -13.89 -8.82
CA ARG A 250 -0.77 -15.13 -9.21
C ARG A 250 -1.21 -15.57 -10.60
N GLY A 251 -0.38 -16.36 -11.25
CA GLY A 251 -0.69 -16.96 -12.54
C GLY A 251 -0.74 -15.96 -13.69
N THR A 252 -1.54 -16.28 -14.68
CA THR A 252 -1.72 -15.47 -15.89
C THR A 252 -3.18 -15.50 -16.28
N ILE A 253 -3.72 -14.35 -16.66
CA ILE A 253 -5.08 -14.22 -17.20
C ILE A 253 -4.96 -14.11 -18.71
N ASN A 254 -5.71 -14.91 -19.44
CA ASN A 254 -5.80 -14.82 -20.89
C ASN A 254 -7.11 -14.18 -21.32
N LYS A 255 -7.07 -13.42 -22.41
CA LYS A 255 -8.27 -12.92 -23.08
C LYS A 255 -9.12 -14.13 -23.53
N ASN A 256 -10.45 -14.01 -23.46
CA ASN A 256 -11.41 -15.08 -23.78
C ASN A 256 -11.34 -16.33 -22.87
N SER A 257 -10.74 -16.24 -21.70
CA SER A 257 -10.79 -17.29 -20.68
C SER A 257 -11.93 -17.06 -19.70
N SER A 258 -12.20 -18.06 -18.86
CA SER A 258 -13.13 -17.93 -17.74
C SER A 258 -12.41 -18.03 -16.40
N LEU A 259 -12.93 -17.32 -15.41
CA LEU A 259 -12.53 -17.38 -14.01
C LEU A 259 -13.76 -17.55 -13.13
N PHE A 260 -13.58 -17.90 -11.89
CA PHE A 260 -14.64 -18.05 -10.89
C PHE A 260 -14.60 -16.90 -9.89
N LEU A 261 -15.77 -16.28 -9.66
CA LEU A 261 -15.92 -15.27 -8.63
C LEU A 261 -15.80 -15.89 -7.25
N CYS A 262 -14.92 -15.35 -6.44
CA CYS A 262 -14.82 -15.64 -5.00
C CYS A 262 -15.19 -14.36 -4.23
N PRO A 263 -16.21 -14.39 -3.42
CA PRO A 263 -17.08 -15.49 -3.05
C PRO A 263 -18.22 -15.73 -4.06
N GLY A 264 -18.73 -16.95 -4.12
CA GLY A 264 -19.95 -17.27 -4.88
C GLY A 264 -19.80 -18.33 -5.96
N GLU A 265 -18.56 -18.65 -6.37
CA GLU A 265 -18.22 -19.71 -7.33
C GLU A 265 -18.94 -19.58 -8.69
N LYS A 266 -19.39 -18.34 -9.03
CA LYS A 266 -19.99 -18.06 -10.34
C LYS A 266 -18.92 -17.94 -11.40
N GLU A 267 -19.13 -18.59 -12.53
CA GLU A 267 -18.24 -18.46 -13.67
C GLU A 267 -18.38 -17.08 -14.31
N VAL A 268 -17.25 -16.45 -14.61
CA VAL A 268 -17.12 -15.13 -15.19
C VAL A 268 -16.33 -15.24 -16.47
N GLN A 269 -16.90 -14.83 -17.60
CA GLN A 269 -16.24 -14.83 -18.89
C GLN A 269 -15.54 -13.51 -19.16
N ILE A 270 -14.29 -13.57 -19.59
CA ILE A 270 -13.48 -12.41 -19.93
C ILE A 270 -13.57 -12.13 -21.42
N SER A 271 -14.20 -11.02 -21.82
CA SER A 271 -14.37 -10.64 -23.22
C SER A 271 -13.23 -9.76 -23.76
N SER A 272 -12.67 -8.91 -22.91
CA SER A 272 -11.49 -8.10 -23.25
C SER A 272 -10.59 -7.92 -22.05
N LEU A 273 -9.31 -7.68 -22.32
CA LEU A 273 -8.26 -7.54 -21.35
C LEU A 273 -7.36 -6.35 -21.74
N SER A 274 -7.18 -5.42 -20.83
CA SER A 274 -6.23 -4.31 -20.98
C SER A 274 -5.37 -4.18 -19.74
N THR A 275 -4.18 -3.62 -19.88
CA THR A 275 -3.28 -3.29 -18.77
C THR A 275 -3.14 -1.78 -18.64
N ASP A 276 -2.51 -1.30 -17.58
CA ASP A 276 -2.22 0.12 -17.37
C ASP A 276 -1.48 0.78 -18.55
N PHE A 277 -0.76 -0.01 -19.35
CA PHE A 277 0.13 0.45 -20.41
C PHE A 277 -0.36 0.12 -21.81
N CYS A 278 -1.20 -0.88 -21.97
CA CYS A 278 -1.64 -1.36 -23.29
C CYS A 278 -3.12 -1.68 -23.30
N LYS A 279 -3.82 -1.17 -24.30
CA LYS A 279 -5.20 -1.55 -24.60
C LYS A 279 -5.18 -2.85 -25.41
N ASP A 280 -6.11 -3.77 -25.06
CA ASP A 280 -6.34 -5.04 -25.77
C ASP A 280 -5.08 -5.92 -25.87
N VAL A 281 -4.72 -6.53 -24.74
CA VAL A 281 -3.60 -7.47 -24.64
C VAL A 281 -4.11 -8.92 -24.64
N PRO A 282 -3.34 -9.90 -25.18
CA PRO A 282 -3.73 -11.30 -25.18
C PRO A 282 -3.68 -11.94 -23.79
N PHE A 283 -2.82 -11.48 -22.91
CA PHE A 283 -2.68 -11.97 -21.55
C PHE A 283 -2.14 -10.89 -20.61
N ALA A 284 -2.36 -11.08 -19.30
CA ALA A 284 -1.74 -10.30 -18.21
C ALA A 284 -1.14 -11.26 -17.18
N GLY A 285 0.09 -11.00 -16.76
CA GLY A 285 0.87 -11.82 -15.86
C GLY A 285 0.85 -11.35 -14.40
N ALA A 286 1.34 -12.20 -13.48
CA ALA A 286 1.41 -11.88 -12.07
C ALA A 286 2.12 -10.55 -11.79
N GLY A 287 1.43 -9.67 -11.06
CA GLY A 287 1.88 -8.33 -10.68
C GLY A 287 1.40 -7.23 -11.60
N GLU A 288 0.85 -7.53 -12.76
CA GLU A 288 0.26 -6.51 -13.61
C GLU A 288 -1.11 -6.08 -13.10
N ASN A 289 -1.36 -4.79 -13.21
CA ASN A 289 -2.70 -4.24 -13.04
C ASN A 289 -3.43 -4.36 -14.38
N ALA A 290 -4.67 -4.78 -14.33
CA ALA A 290 -5.47 -5.02 -15.53
C ALA A 290 -6.92 -4.60 -15.35
N THR A 291 -7.55 -4.24 -16.47
CA THR A 291 -9.00 -4.06 -16.59
C THR A 291 -9.55 -5.19 -17.42
N LEU A 292 -10.49 -5.92 -16.85
CA LEU A 292 -11.20 -7.04 -17.48
C LEU A 292 -12.61 -6.58 -17.83
N CYS A 293 -13.01 -6.67 -19.09
CA CYS A 293 -14.45 -6.60 -19.42
C CYS A 293 -15.03 -7.99 -19.26
N VAL A 294 -15.97 -8.12 -18.35
CA VAL A 294 -16.52 -9.42 -17.95
C VAL A 294 -18.03 -9.51 -18.17
N SER A 295 -18.50 -10.76 -18.28
CA SER A 295 -19.91 -11.12 -18.33
C SER A 295 -20.17 -12.38 -17.49
N GLY A 296 -21.43 -12.67 -17.19
CA GLY A 296 -21.84 -13.83 -16.41
C GLY A 296 -22.38 -13.51 -15.02
N THR A 297 -22.01 -12.36 -14.44
CA THR A 297 -22.57 -11.89 -13.16
C THR A 297 -22.39 -10.39 -12.98
N ASP A 298 -23.36 -9.77 -12.30
CA ASP A 298 -23.31 -8.36 -11.89
C ASP A 298 -22.95 -8.18 -10.40
N GLU A 299 -22.60 -9.27 -9.72
CA GLU A 299 -22.39 -9.28 -8.26
C GLU A 299 -20.96 -8.98 -7.83
N ILE A 300 -20.03 -8.79 -8.77
CA ILE A 300 -18.62 -8.50 -8.48
C ILE A 300 -18.48 -7.18 -7.73
N ARG A 301 -17.71 -7.18 -6.65
CA ARG A 301 -17.48 -6.02 -5.79
C ARG A 301 -15.98 -5.81 -5.53
N GLN A 302 -15.63 -4.62 -5.10
CA GLN A 302 -14.29 -4.35 -4.56
C GLN A 302 -13.95 -5.32 -3.41
N GLY A 303 -12.77 -5.90 -3.46
CA GLY A 303 -12.29 -6.88 -2.47
C GLY A 303 -12.57 -8.33 -2.81
N ASP A 304 -13.41 -8.60 -3.83
CA ASP A 304 -13.59 -9.95 -4.37
C ASP A 304 -12.33 -10.43 -5.12
N PHE A 305 -12.31 -11.73 -5.40
CA PHE A 305 -11.27 -12.35 -6.22
C PHE A 305 -11.89 -13.09 -7.39
N LEU A 306 -11.22 -13.04 -8.54
CA LEU A 306 -11.47 -13.92 -9.65
C LEU A 306 -10.35 -14.96 -9.70
N CYS A 307 -10.70 -16.24 -9.62
CA CYS A 307 -9.76 -17.34 -9.45
C CYS A 307 -9.95 -18.43 -10.52
N SER A 308 -8.89 -19.17 -10.83
CA SER A 308 -9.04 -20.45 -11.55
C SER A 308 -9.79 -21.47 -10.68
N ALA A 309 -10.44 -22.45 -11.31
CA ALA A 309 -11.29 -23.44 -10.62
C ALA A 309 -10.56 -24.22 -9.49
N ASP A 310 -9.26 -24.44 -9.65
CA ASP A 310 -8.40 -25.14 -8.69
C ASP A 310 -7.92 -24.25 -7.53
N SER A 311 -8.22 -22.94 -7.55
CA SER A 311 -7.72 -21.97 -6.57
C SER A 311 -8.81 -21.12 -5.90
N ILE A 312 -10.04 -21.62 -5.88
CA ILE A 312 -11.19 -20.98 -5.23
C ILE A 312 -10.88 -20.70 -3.74
N ILE A 313 -11.22 -19.48 -3.30
CA ILE A 313 -10.94 -19.02 -1.95
C ILE A 313 -12.19 -19.22 -1.09
N PRO A 314 -12.14 -20.04 -0.02
CA PRO A 314 -13.28 -20.28 0.84
C PRO A 314 -13.58 -19.09 1.74
N LYS A 315 -14.85 -18.91 2.09
CA LYS A 315 -15.27 -18.01 3.17
C LYS A 315 -15.14 -18.67 4.53
N ASN A 316 -14.72 -17.91 5.52
CA ASN A 316 -14.65 -18.36 6.90
C ASN A 316 -15.02 -17.21 7.85
N SER A 317 -15.59 -17.54 9.01
CA SER A 317 -15.88 -16.58 10.06
C SER A 317 -15.05 -16.80 11.33
N LYS A 318 -14.30 -17.90 11.41
CA LYS A 318 -13.51 -18.26 12.60
C LYS A 318 -12.13 -18.76 12.21
N PHE A 319 -11.10 -18.16 12.79
CA PHE A 319 -9.72 -18.47 12.45
C PHE A 319 -8.78 -18.31 13.64
N LEU A 320 -7.72 -19.13 13.64
CA LEU A 320 -6.61 -19.05 14.57
C LEU A 320 -5.57 -18.05 14.03
N CYS A 321 -5.21 -17.09 14.84
CA CYS A 321 -4.29 -16.02 14.47
C CYS A 321 -3.10 -15.90 15.39
N LEU A 322 -1.99 -15.43 14.84
CA LEU A 322 -0.88 -14.85 15.58
C LEU A 322 -1.05 -13.34 15.55
N VAL A 323 -1.14 -12.70 16.70
CA VAL A 323 -1.40 -11.26 16.84
C VAL A 323 -0.30 -10.61 17.66
N HIS A 324 0.29 -9.55 17.16
CA HIS A 324 1.18 -8.66 17.91
C HIS A 324 0.37 -7.44 18.35
N VAL A 325 0.12 -7.33 19.65
CA VAL A 325 -0.63 -6.24 20.28
C VAL A 325 0.32 -5.05 20.46
N LEU A 326 -0.09 -3.88 19.97
CA LEU A 326 0.75 -2.68 20.03
C LEU A 326 0.73 -2.02 21.40
N GLU A 327 1.73 -1.18 21.69
CA GLU A 327 1.91 -0.54 23.02
C GLU A 327 0.75 0.34 23.46
N GLN A 328 0.05 0.98 22.51
CA GLN A 328 -1.10 1.85 22.79
C GLN A 328 -2.42 1.09 23.08
N THR A 329 -2.40 -0.23 22.99
CA THR A 329 -3.61 -1.03 23.19
C THR A 329 -3.85 -1.26 24.68
N PRO A 330 -5.03 -0.89 25.22
CA PRO A 330 -5.26 -0.97 26.67
C PRO A 330 -5.34 -2.42 27.15
N LEU A 331 -6.12 -3.27 26.51
CA LEU A 331 -6.31 -4.67 26.87
C LEU A 331 -6.72 -5.48 25.64
N PHE A 332 -6.20 -6.70 25.50
CA PHE A 332 -6.59 -7.62 24.44
C PHE A 332 -6.91 -9.00 25.01
N CYS A 333 -8.20 -9.27 25.20
CA CYS A 333 -8.70 -10.46 25.88
C CYS A 333 -9.97 -11.00 25.20
N PRO A 334 -10.46 -12.18 25.58
CA PRO A 334 -11.76 -12.69 25.12
C PRO A 334 -12.87 -11.68 25.38
N GLY A 335 -13.75 -11.51 24.38
CA GLY A 335 -14.81 -10.50 24.39
C GLY A 335 -14.39 -9.12 23.86
N THR A 336 -13.12 -8.90 23.50
CA THR A 336 -12.71 -7.65 22.87
C THR A 336 -13.32 -7.55 21.47
N GLU A 337 -14.23 -6.59 21.29
CA GLU A 337 -14.83 -6.24 20.01
C GLU A 337 -13.97 -5.18 19.31
N CYS A 338 -13.75 -5.35 18.02
CA CYS A 338 -12.91 -4.46 17.22
C CYS A 338 -13.21 -4.63 15.73
N VAL A 339 -12.56 -3.80 14.89
CA VAL A 339 -12.64 -3.90 13.45
C VAL A 339 -11.35 -4.52 12.91
N MET A 340 -11.47 -5.65 12.26
CA MET A 340 -10.39 -6.27 11.50
C MET A 340 -10.40 -5.73 10.08
N GLN A 341 -9.28 -5.17 9.64
CA GLN A 341 -9.08 -4.84 8.24
C GLN A 341 -8.19 -5.90 7.58
N LEU A 342 -8.80 -6.63 6.66
CA LEU A 342 -8.21 -7.71 5.91
C LEU A 342 -8.32 -7.37 4.43
N PHE A 343 -7.20 -7.20 3.75
CA PHE A 343 -7.16 -6.76 2.35
C PHE A 343 -7.93 -5.43 2.18
N PHE A 344 -8.99 -5.37 1.35
CA PHE A 344 -9.87 -4.19 1.23
C PHE A 344 -11.04 -4.20 2.22
N GLY A 345 -11.35 -5.36 2.82
CA GLY A 345 -12.52 -5.54 3.67
C GLY A 345 -12.31 -5.01 5.09
N LYS A 346 -13.36 -4.38 5.64
CA LYS A 346 -13.48 -4.02 7.05
C LYS A 346 -14.54 -4.90 7.67
N HIS A 347 -14.18 -5.68 8.69
CA HIS A 347 -15.04 -6.69 9.28
C HIS A 347 -15.11 -6.51 10.80
N GLU A 348 -16.32 -6.45 11.33
CA GLU A 348 -16.52 -6.51 12.78
C GLU A 348 -16.08 -7.88 13.28
N CYS A 349 -15.26 -7.89 14.30
CA CYS A 349 -14.71 -9.11 14.85
C CYS A 349 -14.63 -9.06 16.38
N CYS A 350 -14.58 -10.24 16.98
CA CYS A 350 -14.42 -10.44 18.39
C CYS A 350 -13.30 -11.43 18.68
N VAL A 351 -12.52 -11.18 19.71
CA VAL A 351 -11.56 -12.14 20.25
C VAL A 351 -12.34 -13.20 21.04
N GLU A 352 -12.52 -14.38 20.46
CA GLU A 352 -13.25 -15.47 21.11
C GLU A 352 -12.43 -16.11 22.24
N LYS A 353 -11.13 -16.34 21.97
CA LYS A 353 -10.25 -17.04 22.91
C LYS A 353 -8.79 -16.61 22.74
N VAL A 354 -8.11 -16.46 23.86
CA VAL A 354 -6.63 -16.41 23.90
C VAL A 354 -6.11 -17.82 24.15
N VAL A 355 -5.33 -18.36 23.22
CA VAL A 355 -4.72 -19.69 23.32
C VAL A 355 -3.44 -19.64 24.14
N GLY A 356 -2.65 -18.58 23.98
CA GLY A 356 -1.44 -18.35 24.75
C GLY A 356 -0.64 -17.14 24.26
N ILE A 357 0.34 -16.73 25.04
CA ILE A 357 1.27 -15.65 24.73
C ILE A 357 2.67 -16.22 24.50
N LYS A 358 3.42 -15.58 23.60
CA LYS A 358 4.80 -15.95 23.31
C LYS A 358 5.72 -15.51 24.46
N GLN A 359 6.46 -16.47 25.01
CA GLN A 359 7.54 -16.25 25.98
C GLN A 359 8.81 -16.97 25.49
N GLY A 360 9.80 -16.21 25.04
CA GLY A 360 10.93 -16.77 24.30
C GLY A 360 10.47 -17.48 23.03
N GLU A 361 10.78 -18.76 22.90
CA GLU A 361 10.36 -19.58 21.74
C GLU A 361 9.03 -20.32 21.93
N LYS A 362 8.50 -20.38 23.15
CA LYS A 362 7.31 -21.15 23.51
C LYS A 362 6.07 -20.28 23.68
N PHE A 363 4.90 -20.89 23.52
CA PHE A 363 3.62 -20.28 23.86
C PHE A 363 3.14 -20.81 25.20
N VAL A 364 2.89 -19.89 26.16
CA VAL A 364 2.39 -20.19 27.49
C VAL A 364 0.92 -19.79 27.56
N LYS A 365 0.09 -20.63 28.19
CA LYS A 365 -1.35 -20.37 28.38
C LYS A 365 -1.55 -19.03 29.10
N SER A 366 -2.45 -18.21 28.57
CA SER A 366 -2.79 -16.91 29.13
C SER A 366 -4.25 -16.59 28.87
N LEU A 367 -4.85 -15.77 29.72
CA LEU A 367 -6.22 -15.27 29.54
C LEU A 367 -6.26 -13.97 28.71
N LEU A 368 -5.12 -13.29 28.53
CA LEU A 368 -5.03 -12.04 27.80
C LEU A 368 -3.69 -11.94 27.07
N VAL A 369 -3.62 -11.08 26.05
CA VAL A 369 -2.37 -10.69 25.39
C VAL A 369 -2.01 -9.29 25.87
N LYS A 370 -0.85 -9.16 26.51
CA LYS A 370 -0.35 -7.87 26.99
C LYS A 370 0.12 -7.00 25.84
N LYS A 371 0.11 -5.68 26.04
CA LYS A 371 0.70 -4.70 25.14
C LYS A 371 2.17 -5.04 24.85
N GLY A 372 2.62 -4.80 23.63
CA GLY A 372 3.95 -5.15 23.16
C GLY A 372 4.21 -6.65 22.98
N SER A 373 3.23 -7.51 23.27
CA SER A 373 3.40 -8.96 23.24
C SER A 373 2.76 -9.61 22.01
N VAL A 374 3.23 -10.82 21.71
CA VAL A 374 2.68 -11.66 20.65
C VAL A 374 1.83 -12.77 21.28
N GLY A 375 0.58 -12.85 20.82
CA GLY A 375 -0.38 -13.87 21.29
C GLY A 375 -0.91 -14.73 20.15
N LYS A 376 -1.28 -15.97 20.50
CA LYS A 376 -2.04 -16.86 19.65
C LYS A 376 -3.51 -16.80 20.10
N VAL A 377 -4.39 -16.34 19.19
CA VAL A 377 -5.79 -16.03 19.51
C VAL A 377 -6.73 -16.65 18.48
N VAL A 378 -7.95 -16.95 18.90
CA VAL A 378 -9.05 -17.29 18.00
C VAL A 378 -9.88 -16.03 17.83
N ILE A 379 -10.08 -15.62 16.58
CA ILE A 379 -10.89 -14.47 16.19
C ILE A 379 -12.12 -14.99 15.44
N THR A 380 -13.27 -14.42 15.72
CA THR A 380 -14.53 -14.63 15.01
C THR A 380 -14.97 -13.32 14.38
N THR A 381 -15.38 -13.35 13.12
CA THR A 381 -16.03 -12.25 12.42
C THR A 381 -17.55 -12.44 12.40
N ARG A 382 -18.29 -11.34 12.38
CA ARG A 382 -19.75 -11.36 12.33
C ARG A 382 -20.26 -11.97 11.02
N GLU A 383 -19.56 -11.69 9.93
CA GLU A 383 -19.85 -12.23 8.60
C GLU A 383 -18.74 -13.16 8.15
N GLN A 384 -19.06 -14.05 7.21
CA GLN A 384 -18.04 -14.86 6.54
C GLN A 384 -17.21 -14.00 5.59
N VAL A 385 -15.89 -14.09 5.71
CA VAL A 385 -14.92 -13.28 4.95
C VAL A 385 -13.99 -14.17 4.12
N LEU A 386 -13.48 -13.64 3.02
CA LEU A 386 -12.42 -14.28 2.24
C LEU A 386 -11.13 -14.24 3.05
N VAL A 387 -10.68 -15.38 3.52
CA VAL A 387 -9.48 -15.48 4.35
C VAL A 387 -8.76 -16.81 4.09
N GLU A 388 -7.45 -16.77 4.03
CA GLU A 388 -6.60 -17.95 3.93
C GLU A 388 -5.44 -17.89 4.95
N PRO A 389 -4.87 -19.06 5.30
CA PRO A 389 -3.64 -19.08 6.08
C PRO A 389 -2.53 -18.27 5.39
N PHE A 390 -1.77 -17.53 6.19
CA PHE A 390 -0.67 -16.69 5.71
C PHE A 390 0.33 -17.45 4.82
N GLU A 391 0.61 -18.70 5.14
CA GLU A 391 1.55 -19.53 4.38
C GLU A 391 1.05 -19.84 2.96
N ARG A 392 -0.27 -19.98 2.78
CA ARG A 392 -0.88 -20.26 1.49
C ARG A 392 -0.96 -18.99 0.62
N PHE A 393 -1.54 -17.93 1.17
CA PHE A 393 -1.68 -16.66 0.46
C PHE A 393 -1.51 -15.47 1.42
N PRO A 394 -0.30 -14.89 1.48
CA PRO A 394 0.03 -13.85 2.46
C PRO A 394 -0.89 -12.63 2.44
N LYS A 395 -1.45 -12.23 1.28
CA LYS A 395 -2.33 -11.06 1.18
C LYS A 395 -3.67 -11.26 1.91
N LEU A 396 -4.27 -12.43 1.85
CA LEU A 396 -5.49 -12.78 2.59
C LEU A 396 -5.21 -13.39 3.97
N GLY A 397 -3.94 -13.58 4.31
CA GLY A 397 -3.51 -14.07 5.60
C GLY A 397 -2.94 -13.01 6.54
N ARG A 398 -2.90 -11.73 6.13
CA ARG A 398 -2.43 -10.60 6.96
C ARG A 398 -3.57 -9.65 7.23
N PHE A 399 -3.63 -9.14 8.45
CA PHE A 399 -4.66 -8.18 8.84
C PHE A 399 -4.14 -7.22 9.90
N VAL A 400 -4.87 -6.13 10.06
CA VAL A 400 -4.71 -5.22 11.19
C VAL A 400 -6.02 -5.13 11.96
N ILE A 401 -5.91 -5.00 13.27
CA ILE A 401 -7.04 -4.75 14.17
C ILE A 401 -7.01 -3.28 14.54
N ARG A 402 -8.15 -2.63 14.35
CA ARG A 402 -8.30 -1.20 14.57
C ARG A 402 -9.49 -0.91 15.49
N ASP A 403 -9.35 0.16 16.25
CA ASP A 403 -10.46 0.82 16.92
C ASP A 403 -10.44 2.29 16.51
N LYS A 404 -11.56 2.77 15.95
CA LYS A 404 -11.69 4.14 15.42
C LYS A 404 -10.51 4.52 14.50
N SER A 405 -9.63 5.40 14.99
CA SER A 405 -8.49 5.95 14.23
C SER A 405 -7.14 5.29 14.52
N LYS A 406 -7.08 4.32 15.47
CA LYS A 406 -5.81 3.73 15.92
C LYS A 406 -5.70 2.25 15.55
N THR A 407 -4.52 1.81 15.14
CA THR A 407 -4.18 0.40 14.98
C THR A 407 -3.84 -0.17 16.36
N LEU A 408 -4.59 -1.18 16.79
CA LEU A 408 -4.40 -1.85 18.08
C LEU A 408 -3.44 -3.04 17.98
N ALA A 409 -3.56 -3.79 16.88
CA ALA A 409 -2.74 -4.98 16.69
C ALA A 409 -2.53 -5.28 15.21
N ILE A 410 -1.47 -6.00 14.92
CA ILE A 410 -1.18 -6.56 13.60
C ILE A 410 -1.17 -8.08 13.68
N GLY A 411 -1.66 -8.75 12.66
CA GLY A 411 -1.84 -10.19 12.76
C GLY A 411 -1.62 -10.98 11.48
N LYS A 412 -1.48 -12.29 11.70
CA LYS A 412 -1.41 -13.30 10.64
C LYS A 412 -2.37 -14.43 10.96
N VAL A 413 -3.11 -14.89 9.96
CA VAL A 413 -3.95 -16.08 10.06
C VAL A 413 -3.05 -17.32 9.97
N LEU A 414 -3.13 -18.19 10.95
CA LEU A 414 -2.39 -19.45 11.01
C LEU A 414 -3.20 -20.61 10.42
N ALA A 415 -4.48 -20.64 10.76
CA ALA A 415 -5.41 -21.66 10.28
C ALA A 415 -6.84 -21.10 10.27
N VAL A 416 -7.64 -21.59 9.35
CA VAL A 416 -9.08 -21.35 9.28
C VAL A 416 -9.83 -22.58 9.80
N SER A 417 -11.00 -22.37 10.40
CA SER A 417 -11.84 -23.51 10.82
C SER A 417 -12.26 -24.29 9.58
N LYS A 418 -12.10 -25.60 9.61
CA LYS A 418 -12.79 -26.45 8.63
C LYS A 418 -14.28 -26.36 8.92
N GLN A 419 -15.06 -26.03 7.92
CA GLN A 419 -16.53 -26.18 7.96
C GLN A 419 -16.92 -27.64 8.08
#